data_4aca6c25a410541f21b6b1903c32f515
#
_entry.id   4aca6c25a410541f21b6b1903c32f515
#
_cell.length_a   1.000
_cell.length_b   1.000
_cell.length_c   1.000
_cell.angle_alpha   90.00
_cell.angle_beta   90.00
_cell.angle_gamma   90.00
#
_symmetry.space_group_name_H-M   'P 1'
#
loop_
_entity.id
_entity.type
_entity.pdbx_description
1 polymer ?
#
loop_
_entity_poly.entity_id
_entity_poly.type
_entity_poly.pdbx_seq_one_letter_code
_entity_poly.pdbx_strand_id
1 'polypeptide(L)'
;MSLLVVGLSHRSAPVSVLERAALSADAQVKLVQDTVAAEPATEAAVLATCNRIELYADVDKFHAGVAELSTLLAQHSGVGLEELTPYLYVHYEDRAVHHLFSVACGLDSMVVGEGQILGQIKDSLAKAQELHSAGRLLNDLFQQALRVGKRAHSETGIDRAGQSLVTFGLEQLAEGAEVIDWARGKKALVIGAGSMSSLAAATLARAGVGEIVVANRTRERAERLAEILTDGTHVPARAVPMDAVPLELTRADVVVSCTGATGLVLTAEDVVGGVEGRTGRPVAFDGSGRTAPAPRTEADGTPQTPLPPSGVGTDENCPLDLAAVQGGFSVHGEAAVAGMDAATLEQHAAWAAGGAVDRREAARRSPEADAELITALAATAATVGRIPERRRPEPAAETPRRTPVLALLDLAMPRDIDAAVHRLTGVRLVDIESLAEASADAPMAADVDQVRRIVSDEVTAFGAAQRAAHITPTVVALRTMAADVVAGEIARLEGRLPGLDDKHRSEITQTVRRVVDKLLHAPTVRVKQLAAEPGGAGYADALRTLFDLDQETVASVSRAEDSTEKNRGPR
;
A
#
# COMPACT_ATOMS: atom_id res chain seq x y z
N MET A 1 16.87 12.87 -1.87
CA MET A 1 16.21 11.90 -1.00
C MET A 1 14.73 12.09 -1.15
N SER A 2 14.06 11.11 -1.72
CA SER A 2 12.66 11.24 -2.09
C SER A 2 11.93 9.92 -1.90
N LEU A 3 10.77 9.95 -1.27
CA LEU A 3 9.96 8.76 -1.01
C LEU A 3 9.36 8.22 -2.32
N LEU A 4 9.62 6.96 -2.59
CA LEU A 4 9.09 6.22 -3.73
C LEU A 4 8.39 4.95 -3.25
N VAL A 5 7.24 4.65 -3.83
CA VAL A 5 6.52 3.37 -3.66
C VAL A 5 6.30 2.75 -5.01
N VAL A 6 6.70 1.51 -5.16
CA VAL A 6 6.39 0.67 -6.32
C VAL A 6 5.67 -0.57 -5.81
N GLY A 7 4.52 -0.90 -6.38
CA GLY A 7 3.74 -2.02 -5.89
C GLY A 7 2.62 -2.45 -6.82
N LEU A 8 1.95 -3.52 -6.41
CA LEU A 8 0.72 -4.01 -7.02
C LEU A 8 -0.26 -4.41 -5.92
N SER A 9 -1.55 -4.28 -6.19
CA SER A 9 -2.62 -4.63 -5.26
C SER A 9 -3.83 -5.23 -5.99
N HIS A 10 -4.79 -5.74 -5.24
CA HIS A 10 -6.08 -6.23 -5.76
C HIS A 10 -6.81 -5.23 -6.65
N ARG A 11 -6.49 -3.92 -6.59
CA ARG A 11 -7.07 -2.89 -7.45
C ARG A 11 -6.36 -2.75 -8.79
N SER A 12 -5.07 -3.07 -8.83
CA SER A 12 -4.27 -2.92 -10.04
C SER A 12 -4.03 -4.25 -10.77
N ALA A 13 -4.08 -5.37 -10.06
CA ALA A 13 -3.77 -6.69 -10.59
C ALA A 13 -4.88 -7.70 -10.31
N PRO A 14 -5.15 -8.64 -11.25
CA PRO A 14 -5.99 -9.79 -10.98
C PRO A 14 -5.41 -10.65 -9.85
N VAL A 15 -6.28 -11.36 -9.12
CA VAL A 15 -5.88 -12.24 -8.02
C VAL A 15 -4.83 -13.26 -8.47
N SER A 16 -4.97 -13.83 -9.66
CA SER A 16 -4.03 -14.80 -10.23
C SER A 16 -2.59 -14.25 -10.42
N VAL A 17 -2.44 -12.95 -10.67
CA VAL A 17 -1.13 -12.28 -10.75
C VAL A 17 -0.58 -12.05 -9.36
N LEU A 18 -1.41 -11.58 -8.41
CA LEU A 18 -1.01 -11.39 -7.01
C LEU A 18 -0.57 -12.71 -6.36
N GLU A 19 -1.30 -13.79 -6.62
CA GLU A 19 -0.95 -15.14 -6.14
C GLU A 19 0.44 -15.59 -6.61
N ARG A 20 0.74 -15.38 -7.89
CA ARG A 20 2.06 -15.74 -8.44
C ARG A 20 3.18 -14.83 -7.95
N ALA A 21 2.87 -13.56 -7.76
CA ALA A 21 3.82 -12.58 -7.26
C ALA A 21 4.02 -12.63 -5.73
N ALA A 22 3.27 -13.46 -5.01
CA ALA A 22 3.33 -13.54 -3.54
C ALA A 22 4.75 -13.85 -3.04
N LEU A 23 5.26 -13.01 -2.14
CA LEU A 23 6.60 -13.09 -1.59
C LEU A 23 6.64 -13.96 -0.34
N SER A 24 7.49 -14.99 -0.33
CA SER A 24 7.82 -15.70 0.91
C SER A 24 8.53 -14.77 1.90
N ALA A 25 8.57 -15.15 3.19
CA ALA A 25 9.27 -14.36 4.21
C ALA A 25 10.76 -14.13 3.86
N ASP A 26 11.43 -15.15 3.32
CA ASP A 26 12.83 -15.07 2.89
C ASP A 26 13.01 -14.18 1.65
N ALA A 27 12.07 -14.24 0.70
CA ALA A 27 12.06 -13.36 -0.48
C ALA A 27 11.88 -11.89 -0.09
N GLN A 28 11.01 -11.58 0.88
CA GLN A 28 10.84 -10.23 1.41
C GLN A 28 12.13 -9.68 2.03
N VAL A 29 12.85 -10.51 2.81
CA VAL A 29 14.14 -10.11 3.41
C VAL A 29 15.17 -9.80 2.32
N LYS A 30 15.30 -10.68 1.33
CA LYS A 30 16.23 -10.48 0.21
C LYS A 30 15.88 -9.25 -0.61
N LEU A 31 14.60 -9.05 -0.93
CA LEU A 31 14.14 -7.88 -1.67
C LEU A 31 14.54 -6.58 -0.97
N VAL A 32 14.35 -6.48 0.35
CA VAL A 32 14.76 -5.31 1.14
C VAL A 32 16.27 -5.11 1.10
N GLN A 33 17.05 -6.19 1.29
CA GLN A 33 18.52 -6.13 1.29
C GLN A 33 19.06 -5.71 -0.07
N ASP A 34 18.57 -6.29 -1.15
CA ASP A 34 18.99 -5.98 -2.51
C ASP A 34 18.59 -4.55 -2.89
N THR A 35 17.43 -4.05 -2.40
CA THR A 35 17.00 -2.67 -2.62
C THR A 35 17.96 -1.67 -1.97
N VAL A 36 18.38 -1.89 -0.72
CA VAL A 36 19.33 -1.00 -0.04
C VAL A 36 20.74 -1.13 -0.62
N ALA A 37 21.08 -2.30 -1.18
CA ALA A 37 22.36 -2.50 -1.87
C ALA A 37 22.42 -1.82 -3.26
N ALA A 38 21.27 -1.50 -3.85
CA ALA A 38 21.19 -0.80 -5.13
C ALA A 38 21.48 0.70 -4.97
N GLU A 39 22.23 1.29 -5.93
CA GLU A 39 22.68 2.70 -5.88
C GLU A 39 21.56 3.73 -5.62
N PRO A 40 20.34 3.63 -6.22
CA PRO A 40 19.34 4.69 -6.08
C PRO A 40 18.64 4.72 -4.73
N ALA A 41 18.75 3.69 -3.87
CA ALA A 41 17.99 3.58 -2.64
C ALA A 41 18.88 3.64 -1.38
N THR A 42 18.48 4.42 -0.39
CA THR A 42 19.16 4.55 0.91
C THR A 42 18.39 3.90 2.05
N GLU A 43 17.07 3.80 1.93
CA GLU A 43 16.17 3.13 2.86
C GLU A 43 15.21 2.24 2.08
N ALA A 44 14.79 1.11 2.67
CA ALA A 44 13.80 0.22 2.08
C ALA A 44 12.93 -0.48 3.12
N ALA A 45 11.65 -0.67 2.80
CA ALA A 45 10.70 -1.49 3.54
C ALA A 45 9.71 -2.15 2.58
N VAL A 46 9.27 -3.38 2.90
CA VAL A 46 8.28 -4.12 2.11
C VAL A 46 7.02 -4.31 2.94
N LEU A 47 5.87 -3.89 2.39
CA LEU A 47 4.56 -4.22 2.89
C LEU A 47 3.94 -5.29 1.98
N ALA A 48 3.98 -6.54 2.42
CA ALA A 48 3.41 -7.68 1.70
C ALA A 48 2.27 -8.29 2.55
N THR A 49 1.08 -8.29 1.97
CA THR A 49 -0.14 -8.86 2.55
C THR A 49 -0.81 -9.80 1.56
N CYS A 50 -1.99 -10.35 1.88
CA CYS A 50 -2.77 -11.11 0.91
C CYS A 50 -3.26 -10.27 -0.29
N ASN A 51 -3.35 -8.93 -0.15
CA ASN A 51 -4.01 -8.06 -1.12
C ASN A 51 -3.08 -7.05 -1.79
N ARG A 52 -1.80 -6.98 -1.38
CA ARG A 52 -0.81 -6.05 -1.92
C ARG A 52 0.61 -6.49 -1.67
N ILE A 53 1.48 -6.08 -2.56
CA ILE A 53 2.92 -6.17 -2.41
C ILE A 53 3.47 -4.81 -2.79
N GLU A 54 4.06 -4.10 -1.83
CA GLU A 54 4.54 -2.73 -1.99
C GLU A 54 5.97 -2.61 -1.46
N LEU A 55 6.83 -2.03 -2.26
CA LEU A 55 8.20 -1.71 -1.89
C LEU A 55 8.32 -0.20 -1.72
N TYR A 56 8.64 0.22 -0.51
CA TYR A 56 8.86 1.61 -0.10
C TYR A 56 10.35 1.86 -0.04
N ALA A 57 10.82 2.95 -0.63
CA ALA A 57 12.23 3.31 -0.60
C ALA A 57 12.44 4.83 -0.56
N ASP A 58 13.54 5.26 0.07
CA ASP A 58 14.10 6.59 -0.11
C ASP A 58 15.10 6.54 -1.27
N VAL A 59 14.84 7.28 -2.34
CA VAL A 59 15.64 7.25 -3.56
C VAL A 59 16.20 8.62 -3.91
N ASP A 60 17.37 8.63 -4.52
CA ASP A 60 18.00 9.88 -4.96
C ASP A 60 17.46 10.36 -6.31
N LYS A 61 17.08 9.43 -7.20
CA LYS A 61 16.61 9.73 -8.56
C LYS A 61 15.33 8.94 -8.87
N PHE A 62 14.27 9.65 -9.27
CA PHE A 62 12.97 9.06 -9.55
C PHE A 62 13.01 7.93 -10.60
N HIS A 63 13.50 8.22 -11.82
CA HIS A 63 13.47 7.24 -12.92
C HIS A 63 14.34 6.01 -12.62
N ALA A 64 15.55 6.22 -12.09
CA ALA A 64 16.42 5.12 -11.71
C ALA A 64 15.79 4.29 -10.57
N GLY A 65 15.18 4.96 -9.59
CA GLY A 65 14.46 4.29 -8.51
C GLY A 65 13.30 3.43 -9.01
N VAL A 66 12.44 3.99 -9.90
CA VAL A 66 11.31 3.22 -10.47
C VAL A 66 11.80 2.00 -11.23
N ALA A 67 12.81 2.17 -12.09
CA ALA A 67 13.36 1.06 -12.88
C ALA A 67 13.93 -0.05 -11.99
N GLU A 68 14.74 0.33 -11.01
CA GLU A 68 15.40 -0.62 -10.10
C GLU A 68 14.41 -1.34 -9.20
N LEU A 69 13.51 -0.60 -8.53
CA LEU A 69 12.52 -1.21 -7.63
C LEU A 69 11.56 -2.14 -8.38
N SER A 70 11.15 -1.78 -9.60
CA SER A 70 10.31 -2.63 -10.44
C SER A 70 11.03 -3.91 -10.85
N THR A 71 12.31 -3.81 -11.20
CA THR A 71 13.15 -4.96 -11.58
C THR A 71 13.36 -5.91 -10.41
N LEU A 72 13.72 -5.37 -9.23
CA LEU A 72 13.90 -6.18 -8.03
C LEU A 72 12.60 -6.84 -7.59
N LEU A 73 11.48 -6.13 -7.65
CA LEU A 73 10.17 -6.70 -7.34
C LEU A 73 9.83 -7.88 -8.29
N ALA A 74 10.08 -7.72 -9.59
CA ALA A 74 9.88 -8.79 -10.58
C ALA A 74 10.79 -10.00 -10.29
N GLN A 75 12.08 -9.78 -10.03
CA GLN A 75 13.04 -10.84 -9.73
C GLN A 75 12.64 -11.66 -8.49
N HIS A 76 12.28 -10.99 -7.40
CA HIS A 76 11.95 -11.66 -6.14
C HIS A 76 10.56 -12.29 -6.12
N SER A 77 9.62 -11.77 -6.92
CA SER A 77 8.30 -12.38 -7.12
C SER A 77 8.31 -13.58 -8.06
N GLY A 78 9.37 -13.72 -8.88
CA GLY A 78 9.46 -14.76 -9.91
C GLY A 78 8.53 -14.54 -11.11
N VAL A 79 7.91 -13.35 -11.22
CA VAL A 79 7.07 -12.95 -12.36
C VAL A 79 7.85 -11.98 -13.23
N GLY A 80 7.88 -12.18 -14.54
CA GLY A 80 8.63 -11.34 -15.46
C GLY A 80 8.24 -9.87 -15.40
N LEU A 81 9.21 -8.94 -15.54
CA LEU A 81 8.97 -7.51 -15.47
C LEU A 81 7.93 -7.04 -16.49
N GLU A 82 7.99 -7.56 -17.73
CA GLU A 82 7.02 -7.23 -18.78
C GLU A 82 5.59 -7.63 -18.40
N GLU A 83 5.44 -8.75 -17.71
CA GLU A 83 4.14 -9.23 -17.23
C GLU A 83 3.64 -8.43 -16.04
N LEU A 84 4.52 -7.99 -15.13
CA LEU A 84 4.15 -7.19 -13.96
C LEU A 84 3.87 -5.72 -14.30
N THR A 85 4.57 -5.15 -15.27
CA THR A 85 4.51 -3.71 -15.60
C THR A 85 3.09 -3.16 -15.77
N PRO A 86 2.13 -3.83 -16.44
CA PRO A 86 0.76 -3.34 -16.57
C PRO A 86 0.00 -3.22 -15.24
N TYR A 87 0.46 -3.88 -14.20
CA TYR A 87 -0.19 -3.97 -12.90
C TYR A 87 0.53 -3.18 -11.81
N LEU A 88 1.77 -2.72 -12.09
CA LEU A 88 2.52 -1.90 -11.15
C LEU A 88 1.97 -0.49 -11.09
N TYR A 89 1.82 0.02 -9.88
CA TYR A 89 1.62 1.45 -9.64
C TYR A 89 2.84 2.05 -8.97
N VAL A 90 3.01 3.34 -9.22
CA VAL A 90 4.11 4.14 -8.67
C VAL A 90 3.54 5.35 -7.96
N HIS A 91 3.91 5.53 -6.69
CA HIS A 91 3.60 6.73 -5.93
C HIS A 91 4.90 7.39 -5.50
N TYR A 92 4.94 8.73 -5.58
CA TYR A 92 6.13 9.52 -5.32
C TYR A 92 5.80 10.68 -4.38
N GLU A 93 6.72 11.00 -3.43
CA GLU A 93 6.61 12.08 -2.46
C GLU A 93 5.25 12.11 -1.73
N ASP A 94 4.53 13.24 -1.75
CA ASP A 94 3.25 13.41 -1.06
C ASP A 94 2.20 12.37 -1.46
N ARG A 95 2.26 11.85 -2.71
CA ARG A 95 1.38 10.77 -3.16
C ARG A 95 1.72 9.44 -2.49
N ALA A 96 3.00 9.18 -2.25
CA ALA A 96 3.44 7.97 -1.54
C ALA A 96 3.01 8.03 -0.05
N VAL A 97 3.12 9.22 0.58
CA VAL A 97 2.62 9.46 1.93
C VAL A 97 1.10 9.26 2.00
N HIS A 98 0.36 9.89 1.08
CA HIS A 98 -1.09 9.76 0.98
C HIS A 98 -1.52 8.30 0.80
N HIS A 99 -0.80 7.56 -0.06
CA HIS A 99 -1.08 6.15 -0.30
C HIS A 99 -0.93 5.33 0.98
N LEU A 100 0.22 5.40 1.68
CA LEU A 100 0.42 4.62 2.91
C LEU A 100 -0.58 5.00 4.01
N PHE A 101 -0.93 6.29 4.15
CA PHE A 101 -1.93 6.73 5.13
C PHE A 101 -3.33 6.21 4.77
N SER A 102 -3.69 6.19 3.49
CA SER A 102 -4.94 5.61 3.01
C SER A 102 -4.99 4.10 3.27
N VAL A 103 -3.87 3.40 3.02
CA VAL A 103 -3.72 1.97 3.34
C VAL A 103 -3.87 1.73 4.84
N ALA A 104 -3.20 2.53 5.68
CA ALA A 104 -3.27 2.41 7.14
C ALA A 104 -4.68 2.65 7.71
N CYS A 105 -5.46 3.50 7.04
CA CYS A 105 -6.86 3.75 7.39
C CYS A 105 -7.83 2.71 6.81
N GLY A 106 -7.35 1.71 6.08
CA GLY A 106 -8.19 0.70 5.44
C GLY A 106 -9.01 1.20 4.24
N LEU A 107 -8.76 2.43 3.73
CA LEU A 107 -9.46 2.96 2.56
C LEU A 107 -9.13 2.22 1.27
N ASP A 108 -7.94 1.62 1.24
CA ASP A 108 -7.44 0.84 0.11
C ASP A 108 -7.43 -0.67 0.42
N SER A 109 -8.12 -1.12 1.44
CA SER A 109 -8.35 -2.53 1.74
C SER A 109 -9.48 -3.08 0.89
N MET A 110 -9.51 -4.41 0.70
CA MET A 110 -10.58 -5.09 -0.03
C MET A 110 -11.93 -4.87 0.66
N VAL A 111 -11.92 -4.94 2.00
CA VAL A 111 -13.03 -4.48 2.83
C VAL A 111 -12.60 -3.19 3.51
N VAL A 112 -13.25 -2.08 3.15
CA VAL A 112 -12.92 -0.74 3.65
C VAL A 112 -13.04 -0.73 5.18
N GLY A 113 -12.00 -0.24 5.88
CA GLY A 113 -11.99 -0.13 7.33
C GLY A 113 -11.46 -1.37 8.07
N GLU A 114 -10.85 -2.35 7.38
CA GLU A 114 -10.24 -3.51 8.03
C GLU A 114 -9.02 -3.12 8.89
N GLY A 115 -9.12 -3.31 10.22
CA GLY A 115 -8.06 -2.94 11.18
C GLY A 115 -6.81 -3.82 11.16
N GLN A 116 -6.82 -4.98 10.49
CA GLN A 116 -5.66 -5.89 10.42
C GLN A 116 -4.44 -5.27 9.73
N ILE A 117 -4.66 -4.35 8.80
CA ILE A 117 -3.59 -3.68 8.08
C ILE A 117 -2.61 -2.95 9.02
N LEU A 118 -3.08 -2.42 10.15
CA LEU A 118 -2.21 -1.76 11.12
C LEU A 118 -1.19 -2.72 11.74
N GLY A 119 -1.60 -3.97 12.00
CA GLY A 119 -0.67 -5.03 12.44
C GLY A 119 0.39 -5.31 11.38
N GLN A 120 0.00 -5.45 10.13
CA GLN A 120 0.90 -5.72 9.01
C GLN A 120 1.89 -4.58 8.74
N ILE A 121 1.43 -3.32 8.82
CA ILE A 121 2.30 -2.13 8.72
C ILE A 121 3.32 -2.10 9.87
N LYS A 122 2.89 -2.43 11.10
CA LYS A 122 3.78 -2.52 12.26
C LYS A 122 4.84 -3.60 12.09
N ASP A 123 4.44 -4.78 11.60
CA ASP A 123 5.36 -5.92 11.38
C ASP A 123 6.34 -5.61 10.24
N SER A 124 5.89 -4.94 9.17
CA SER A 124 6.75 -4.46 8.08
C SER A 124 7.83 -3.49 8.59
N LEU A 125 7.43 -2.49 9.41
CA LEU A 125 8.38 -1.57 10.03
C LEU A 125 9.37 -2.28 10.95
N ALA A 126 8.89 -3.19 11.81
CA ALA A 126 9.74 -3.94 12.73
C ALA A 126 10.79 -4.77 11.96
N LYS A 127 10.38 -5.40 10.85
CA LYS A 127 11.29 -6.15 9.98
C LYS A 127 12.34 -5.26 9.30
N ALA A 128 11.93 -4.10 8.79
CA ALA A 128 12.87 -3.14 8.20
C ALA A 128 13.86 -2.58 9.24
N GLN A 129 13.42 -2.37 10.48
CA GLN A 129 14.29 -1.98 11.60
C GLN A 129 15.28 -3.09 11.97
N GLU A 130 14.84 -4.34 12.03
CA GLU A 130 15.69 -5.51 12.30
C GLU A 130 16.77 -5.68 11.22
N LEU A 131 16.42 -5.43 9.97
CA LEU A 131 17.33 -5.47 8.82
C LEU A 131 18.21 -4.21 8.69
N HIS A 132 18.04 -3.22 9.55
CA HIS A 132 18.69 -1.91 9.47
C HIS A 132 18.50 -1.19 8.13
N SER A 133 17.40 -1.47 7.46
CA SER A 133 17.01 -0.88 6.16
C SER A 133 16.06 0.32 6.28
N ALA A 134 15.42 0.52 7.44
CA ALA A 134 14.61 1.70 7.72
C ALA A 134 15.47 2.77 8.40
N GLY A 135 15.74 3.86 7.69
CA GLY A 135 16.33 5.06 8.24
C GLY A 135 15.26 5.99 8.81
N ARG A 136 15.57 7.29 8.87
CA ARG A 136 14.68 8.29 9.47
C ARG A 136 13.36 8.46 8.70
N LEU A 137 13.44 8.54 7.36
CA LEU A 137 12.27 8.83 6.54
C LEU A 137 11.21 7.75 6.66
N LEU A 138 11.58 6.48 6.47
CA LEU A 138 10.64 5.36 6.55
C LEU A 138 10.17 5.10 7.98
N ASN A 139 11.04 5.28 9.00
CA ASN A 139 10.59 5.20 10.39
C ASN A 139 9.51 6.23 10.72
N ASP A 140 9.74 7.52 10.38
CA ASP A 140 8.78 8.59 10.61
C ASP A 140 7.48 8.34 9.86
N LEU A 141 7.57 7.93 8.59
CA LEU A 141 6.44 7.65 7.71
C LEU A 141 5.55 6.53 8.26
N PHE A 142 6.14 5.36 8.55
CA PHE A 142 5.38 4.19 9.02
C PHE A 142 4.79 4.43 10.43
N GLN A 143 5.54 5.10 11.32
CA GLN A 143 5.01 5.47 12.63
C GLN A 143 3.85 6.46 12.53
N GLN A 144 3.93 7.43 11.62
CA GLN A 144 2.83 8.36 11.38
C GLN A 144 1.64 7.63 10.76
N ALA A 145 1.84 6.73 9.78
CA ALA A 145 0.79 5.91 9.22
C ALA A 145 0.03 5.12 10.30
N LEU A 146 0.74 4.51 11.26
CA LEU A 146 0.12 3.82 12.40
C LEU A 146 -0.69 4.76 13.30
N ARG A 147 -0.23 6.01 13.49
CA ARG A 147 -1.00 7.03 14.26
C ARG A 147 -2.25 7.48 13.52
N VAL A 148 -2.12 7.75 12.22
CA VAL A 148 -3.23 8.18 11.35
C VAL A 148 -4.29 7.10 11.26
N GLY A 149 -3.89 5.84 11.04
CA GLY A 149 -4.81 4.71 11.04
C GLY A 149 -5.56 4.56 12.36
N LYS A 150 -4.85 4.58 13.51
CA LYS A 150 -5.50 4.54 14.83
C LYS A 150 -6.45 5.72 15.05
N ARG A 151 -6.07 6.92 14.59
CA ARG A 151 -6.91 8.11 14.67
C ARG A 151 -8.19 7.93 13.85
N ALA A 152 -8.08 7.44 12.60
CA ALA A 152 -9.22 7.16 11.75
C ALA A 152 -10.20 6.18 12.40
N HIS A 153 -9.70 5.08 12.97
CA HIS A 153 -10.51 4.08 13.67
C HIS A 153 -11.17 4.63 14.95
N SER A 154 -10.51 5.55 15.69
CA SER A 154 -11.07 6.10 16.94
C SER A 154 -12.01 7.28 16.75
N GLU A 155 -11.80 8.10 15.71
CA GLU A 155 -12.55 9.35 15.47
C GLU A 155 -13.70 9.19 14.47
N THR A 156 -13.78 8.04 13.76
CA THR A 156 -14.83 7.79 12.76
C THR A 156 -15.54 6.47 13.02
N GLY A 157 -16.67 6.25 12.33
CA GLY A 157 -17.40 5.00 12.39
C GLY A 157 -16.81 3.89 11.48
N ILE A 158 -15.59 4.07 10.93
CA ILE A 158 -15.03 3.18 9.93
C ILE A 158 -14.87 1.74 10.42
N ASP A 159 -14.67 1.53 11.72
CA ASP A 159 -14.66 0.20 12.33
C ASP A 159 -16.01 -0.52 12.27
N ARG A 160 -17.11 0.26 12.36
CA ARG A 160 -18.47 -0.29 12.24
C ARG A 160 -18.82 -0.60 10.81
N ALA A 161 -18.17 0.10 9.91
CA ALA A 161 -18.26 -0.02 8.48
C ALA A 161 -17.30 -1.11 7.96
N GLY A 162 -16.15 -1.31 8.59
CA GLY A 162 -15.16 -2.34 8.31
C GLY A 162 -15.55 -3.65 8.96
N GLN A 163 -16.47 -4.37 8.35
CA GLN A 163 -16.62 -5.79 8.65
C GLN A 163 -15.25 -6.46 8.40
N SER A 164 -14.81 -7.31 9.31
CA SER A 164 -13.64 -8.12 9.01
C SER A 164 -13.91 -8.92 7.73
N LEU A 165 -12.87 -9.18 6.94
CA LEU A 165 -12.98 -10.02 5.73
C LEU A 165 -13.69 -11.35 6.04
N VAL A 166 -13.48 -11.88 7.25
CA VAL A 166 -14.16 -13.08 7.76
C VAL A 166 -15.68 -12.84 7.89
N THR A 167 -16.09 -11.74 8.54
CA THR A 167 -17.52 -11.44 8.76
C THR A 167 -18.22 -11.24 7.42
N PHE A 168 -17.60 -10.45 6.53
CA PHE A 168 -18.13 -10.22 5.19
C PHE A 168 -18.22 -11.50 4.37
N GLY A 169 -17.20 -12.39 4.46
CA GLY A 169 -17.24 -13.71 3.82
C GLY A 169 -18.36 -14.60 4.36
N LEU A 170 -18.60 -14.59 5.67
CA LEU A 170 -19.71 -15.33 6.28
C LEU A 170 -21.07 -14.78 5.87
N GLU A 171 -21.23 -13.46 5.73
CA GLU A 171 -22.44 -12.82 5.19
C GLU A 171 -22.72 -13.23 3.75
N GLN A 172 -21.65 -13.26 2.92
CA GLN A 172 -21.78 -13.76 1.55
C GLN A 172 -22.19 -15.24 1.49
N LEU A 173 -21.71 -16.08 2.43
CA LEU A 173 -22.13 -17.46 2.56
C LEU A 173 -23.57 -17.60 3.06
N ALA A 174 -24.02 -16.71 3.92
CA ALA A 174 -25.37 -16.73 4.52
C ALA A 174 -26.47 -16.25 3.55
N GLU A 175 -26.13 -15.68 2.36
CA GLU A 175 -27.10 -15.29 1.30
C GLU A 175 -28.23 -14.37 1.79
N GLY A 176 -27.91 -13.40 2.64
CA GLY A 176 -28.88 -12.45 3.17
C GLY A 176 -29.61 -12.90 4.43
N ALA A 177 -29.32 -14.11 4.95
CA ALA A 177 -29.72 -14.48 6.30
C ALA A 177 -28.77 -13.85 7.33
N GLU A 178 -29.24 -13.61 8.56
CA GLU A 178 -28.38 -13.21 9.66
C GLU A 178 -27.33 -14.30 9.93
N VAL A 179 -26.04 -13.92 9.98
CA VAL A 179 -24.92 -14.85 10.14
C VAL A 179 -25.08 -15.73 11.39
N ILE A 180 -25.60 -15.15 12.49
CA ILE A 180 -25.84 -15.87 13.76
C ILE A 180 -26.87 -16.97 13.56
N ASP A 181 -27.96 -16.69 12.87
CA ASP A 181 -29.03 -17.69 12.64
C ASP A 181 -28.59 -18.77 11.65
N TRP A 182 -27.81 -18.33 10.61
CA TRP A 182 -27.26 -19.24 9.62
C TRP A 182 -26.20 -20.18 10.19
N ALA A 183 -25.31 -19.68 11.08
CA ALA A 183 -24.18 -20.44 11.64
C ALA A 183 -24.60 -21.36 12.81
N ARG A 184 -25.72 -21.07 13.47
CA ARG A 184 -26.13 -21.75 14.70
C ARG A 184 -26.18 -23.28 14.56
N GLY A 185 -25.41 -23.94 15.43
CA GLY A 185 -25.36 -25.40 15.52
C GLY A 185 -24.58 -26.10 14.39
N LYS A 186 -24.09 -25.38 13.41
CA LYS A 186 -23.24 -25.92 12.33
C LYS A 186 -21.89 -26.39 12.85
N LYS A 187 -21.32 -27.37 12.16
CA LYS A 187 -19.95 -27.83 12.39
C LYS A 187 -18.99 -27.10 11.47
N ALA A 188 -18.01 -26.40 12.05
CA ALA A 188 -17.03 -25.65 11.34
C ALA A 188 -15.66 -26.35 11.30
N LEU A 189 -15.04 -26.40 10.13
CA LEU A 189 -13.66 -26.82 9.94
C LEU A 189 -12.83 -25.59 9.58
N VAL A 190 -11.82 -25.30 10.39
CA VAL A 190 -10.87 -24.20 10.15
C VAL A 190 -9.52 -24.80 9.76
N ILE A 191 -9.05 -24.49 8.55
CA ILE A 191 -7.79 -24.98 8.03
C ILE A 191 -6.75 -23.85 8.12
N GLY A 192 -5.74 -24.07 8.95
CA GLY A 192 -4.76 -23.08 9.35
C GLY A 192 -4.86 -22.73 10.84
N ALA A 193 -3.78 -22.19 11.42
CA ALA A 193 -3.72 -21.72 12.80
C ALA A 193 -2.90 -20.41 12.89
N GLY A 194 -3.01 -19.57 11.88
CA GLY A 194 -2.45 -18.20 11.85
C GLY A 194 -3.43 -17.17 12.42
N SER A 195 -3.09 -15.88 12.31
CA SER A 195 -3.93 -14.79 12.80
C SER A 195 -5.32 -14.77 12.16
N MET A 196 -5.39 -14.95 10.83
CA MET A 196 -6.67 -14.97 10.09
C MET A 196 -7.52 -16.18 10.48
N SER A 197 -6.91 -17.36 10.61
CA SER A 197 -7.60 -18.57 11.05
C SER A 197 -8.15 -18.43 12.48
N SER A 198 -7.37 -17.81 13.38
CA SER A 198 -7.79 -17.54 14.76
C SER A 198 -8.96 -16.55 14.79
N LEU A 199 -8.94 -15.51 13.96
CA LEU A 199 -10.05 -14.56 13.81
C LEU A 199 -11.30 -15.26 13.25
N ALA A 200 -11.14 -16.09 12.21
CA ALA A 200 -12.23 -16.85 11.62
C ALA A 200 -12.89 -17.79 12.63
N ALA A 201 -12.07 -18.55 13.37
CA ALA A 201 -12.54 -19.45 14.41
C ALA A 201 -13.27 -18.71 15.54
N ALA A 202 -12.74 -17.58 16.02
CA ALA A 202 -13.39 -16.75 17.03
C ALA A 202 -14.70 -16.11 16.52
N THR A 203 -14.76 -15.74 15.24
CA THR A 203 -15.98 -15.18 14.63
C THR A 203 -17.06 -16.25 14.48
N LEU A 204 -16.69 -17.45 14.03
CA LEU A 204 -17.60 -18.61 13.97
C LEU A 204 -18.12 -19.00 15.35
N ALA A 205 -17.27 -19.00 16.37
CA ALA A 205 -17.67 -19.27 17.74
C ALA A 205 -18.71 -18.24 18.24
N ARG A 206 -18.48 -16.95 17.99
CA ARG A 206 -19.44 -15.87 18.32
C ARG A 206 -20.75 -15.99 17.53
N ALA A 207 -20.68 -16.49 16.29
CA ALA A 207 -21.86 -16.75 15.48
C ALA A 207 -22.65 -17.98 15.93
N GLY A 208 -22.16 -18.75 16.92
CA GLY A 208 -22.91 -19.84 17.56
C GLY A 208 -22.80 -21.16 16.83
N VAL A 209 -21.70 -21.46 16.16
CA VAL A 209 -21.45 -22.82 15.63
C VAL A 209 -21.42 -23.85 16.76
N GLY A 210 -21.82 -25.08 16.46
CA GLY A 210 -21.93 -26.15 17.46
C GLY A 210 -20.61 -26.84 17.80
N GLU A 211 -19.66 -26.86 16.85
CA GLU A 211 -18.33 -27.47 17.00
C GLU A 211 -17.33 -26.77 16.05
N ILE A 212 -16.09 -26.62 16.50
CA ILE A 212 -15.00 -26.14 15.67
C ILE A 212 -13.90 -27.19 15.62
N VAL A 213 -13.51 -27.59 14.42
CA VAL A 213 -12.35 -28.45 14.17
C VAL A 213 -11.24 -27.61 13.58
N VAL A 214 -10.06 -27.63 14.16
CA VAL A 214 -8.89 -26.87 13.67
C VAL A 214 -7.88 -27.85 13.07
N ALA A 215 -7.59 -27.70 11.79
CA ALA A 215 -6.55 -28.45 11.08
C ALA A 215 -5.34 -27.57 10.79
N ASN A 216 -4.14 -28.01 11.13
CA ASN A 216 -2.90 -27.28 10.80
C ASN A 216 -1.72 -28.23 10.62
N ARG A 217 -0.74 -27.84 9.79
CA ARG A 217 0.52 -28.58 9.61
C ARG A 217 1.32 -28.71 10.91
N THR A 218 1.32 -27.69 11.75
CA THR A 218 1.91 -27.71 13.08
C THR A 218 0.83 -28.05 14.08
N ARG A 219 0.85 -29.26 14.62
CA ARG A 219 -0.16 -29.79 15.52
C ARG A 219 -0.33 -28.96 16.79
N GLU A 220 0.77 -28.53 17.39
CA GLU A 220 0.80 -27.73 18.63
C GLU A 220 0.08 -26.40 18.46
N ARG A 221 0.13 -25.80 17.26
CA ARG A 221 -0.59 -24.54 16.97
C ARG A 221 -2.09 -24.79 16.87
N ALA A 222 -2.51 -25.89 16.26
CA ALA A 222 -3.93 -26.26 16.19
C ALA A 222 -4.49 -26.57 17.57
N GLU A 223 -3.76 -27.33 18.40
CA GLU A 223 -4.13 -27.66 19.77
C GLU A 223 -4.29 -26.40 20.62
N ARG A 224 -3.30 -25.50 20.57
CA ARG A 224 -3.35 -24.22 21.29
C ARG A 224 -4.55 -23.35 20.87
N LEU A 225 -4.87 -23.28 19.57
CA LEU A 225 -6.02 -22.53 19.10
C LEU A 225 -7.33 -23.18 19.59
N ALA A 226 -7.43 -24.50 19.53
CA ALA A 226 -8.60 -25.23 20.03
C ALA A 226 -8.82 -25.05 21.55
N GLU A 227 -7.76 -25.06 22.36
CA GLU A 227 -7.81 -24.76 23.79
C GLU A 227 -8.34 -23.33 24.04
N ILE A 228 -7.75 -22.32 23.37
CA ILE A 228 -8.18 -20.92 23.53
C ILE A 228 -9.67 -20.75 23.17
N LEU A 229 -10.15 -21.41 22.12
CA LEU A 229 -11.55 -21.35 21.71
C LEU A 229 -12.47 -22.02 22.73
N THR A 230 -12.10 -23.19 23.22
CA THR A 230 -12.89 -23.91 24.22
C THR A 230 -13.01 -23.12 25.52
N ASP A 231 -11.91 -22.57 26.02
CA ASP A 231 -11.87 -21.80 27.26
C ASP A 231 -12.58 -20.44 27.14
N GLY A 232 -12.40 -19.77 25.98
CA GLY A 232 -12.86 -18.39 25.78
C GLY A 232 -14.30 -18.27 25.28
N THR A 233 -14.85 -19.28 24.60
CA THR A 233 -16.15 -19.15 23.89
C THR A 233 -17.20 -20.20 24.27
N HIS A 234 -16.83 -21.20 25.05
CA HIS A 234 -17.69 -22.37 25.41
C HIS A 234 -18.15 -23.23 24.21
N VAL A 235 -17.59 -23.01 23.02
CA VAL A 235 -17.81 -23.84 21.84
C VAL A 235 -16.80 -25.00 21.86
N PRO A 236 -17.23 -26.26 21.78
CA PRO A 236 -16.31 -27.38 21.69
C PRO A 236 -15.38 -27.23 20.50
N ALA A 237 -14.07 -27.17 20.75
CA ALA A 237 -13.06 -27.10 19.71
C ALA A 237 -12.03 -28.23 19.88
N ARG A 238 -11.59 -28.80 18.75
CA ARG A 238 -10.55 -29.84 18.74
C ARG A 238 -9.59 -29.65 17.57
N ALA A 239 -8.37 -30.10 17.79
CA ALA A 239 -7.34 -30.11 16.76
C ALA A 239 -7.29 -31.45 16.02
N VAL A 240 -7.03 -31.37 14.73
CA VAL A 240 -6.78 -32.54 13.87
C VAL A 240 -5.54 -32.32 12.99
N PRO A 241 -4.83 -33.37 12.59
CA PRO A 241 -3.76 -33.26 11.62
C PRO A 241 -4.33 -33.01 10.21
N MET A 242 -3.50 -32.52 9.29
CA MET A 242 -3.91 -32.16 7.92
C MET A 242 -4.43 -33.35 7.10
N ASP A 243 -3.92 -34.54 7.33
CA ASP A 243 -4.36 -35.78 6.66
C ASP A 243 -5.79 -36.24 7.09
N ALA A 244 -6.30 -35.69 8.18
CA ALA A 244 -7.68 -35.92 8.59
C ALA A 244 -8.69 -34.98 7.93
N VAL A 245 -8.24 -33.95 7.21
CA VAL A 245 -9.12 -32.95 6.57
C VAL A 245 -10.16 -33.59 5.63
N PRO A 246 -9.83 -34.54 4.73
CA PRO A 246 -10.84 -35.18 3.88
C PRO A 246 -11.96 -35.87 4.67
N LEU A 247 -11.64 -36.47 5.80
CA LEU A 247 -12.62 -37.09 6.67
C LEU A 247 -13.50 -36.04 7.39
N GLU A 248 -12.91 -34.97 7.85
CA GLU A 248 -13.64 -33.88 8.53
C GLU A 248 -14.54 -33.10 7.55
N LEU A 249 -14.19 -33.00 6.27
CA LEU A 249 -15.05 -32.45 5.22
C LEU A 249 -16.40 -33.16 5.12
N THR A 250 -16.42 -34.47 5.33
CA THR A 250 -17.69 -35.25 5.29
C THR A 250 -18.66 -34.86 6.40
N ARG A 251 -18.17 -34.18 7.44
CA ARG A 251 -18.92 -33.82 8.67
C ARG A 251 -19.14 -32.33 8.82
N ALA A 252 -18.32 -31.52 8.15
CA ALA A 252 -18.38 -30.07 8.24
C ALA A 252 -19.55 -29.50 7.43
N ASP A 253 -20.19 -28.46 7.94
CA ASP A 253 -21.19 -27.65 7.25
C ASP A 253 -20.57 -26.36 6.71
N VAL A 254 -19.53 -25.89 7.39
CA VAL A 254 -18.76 -24.68 7.03
C VAL A 254 -17.28 -24.98 7.09
N VAL A 255 -16.53 -24.58 6.09
CA VAL A 255 -15.06 -24.67 6.05
C VAL A 255 -14.50 -23.28 5.82
N VAL A 256 -13.51 -22.91 6.62
CA VAL A 256 -12.73 -21.68 6.40
C VAL A 256 -11.26 -22.05 6.24
N SER A 257 -10.69 -21.76 5.09
CA SER A 257 -9.28 -21.97 4.82
C SER A 257 -8.52 -20.66 4.80
N CYS A 258 -7.43 -20.61 5.56
CA CYS A 258 -6.56 -19.43 5.72
C CYS A 258 -5.12 -19.90 5.96
N THR A 259 -4.53 -20.68 5.05
CA THR A 259 -3.15 -21.16 5.21
C THR A 259 -2.17 -20.26 4.46
N GLY A 260 -0.90 -20.32 4.77
CA GLY A 260 0.18 -19.72 3.98
C GLY A 260 0.86 -20.80 3.10
N ALA A 261 0.08 -21.73 2.54
CA ALA A 261 0.60 -22.76 1.67
C ALA A 261 0.90 -22.18 0.27
N THR A 262 1.90 -22.73 -0.41
CA THR A 262 2.25 -22.35 -1.77
C THR A 262 1.52 -23.16 -2.85
N GLY A 263 0.44 -23.87 -2.47
CA GLY A 263 -0.36 -24.70 -3.38
C GLY A 263 -1.70 -25.07 -2.76
N LEU A 264 -2.55 -25.69 -3.56
CA LEU A 264 -3.90 -26.10 -3.14
C LEU A 264 -3.85 -27.02 -1.91
N VAL A 265 -4.70 -26.72 -0.96
CA VAL A 265 -4.93 -27.51 0.26
C VAL A 265 -6.14 -28.42 0.08
N LEU A 266 -7.15 -27.95 -0.66
CA LEU A 266 -8.36 -28.70 -1.01
C LEU A 266 -8.53 -28.72 -2.52
N THR A 267 -8.48 -29.91 -3.11
CA THR A 267 -8.82 -30.12 -4.51
C THR A 267 -10.33 -30.23 -4.71
N ALA A 268 -10.80 -30.06 -5.95
CA ALA A 268 -12.22 -30.30 -6.27
C ALA A 268 -12.63 -31.76 -5.96
N GLU A 269 -11.73 -32.73 -6.10
CA GLU A 269 -11.97 -34.15 -5.76
C GLU A 269 -12.18 -34.35 -4.28
N ASP A 270 -11.38 -33.69 -3.42
CA ASP A 270 -11.55 -33.76 -1.96
C ASP A 270 -12.92 -33.22 -1.54
N VAL A 271 -13.35 -32.11 -2.15
CA VAL A 271 -14.66 -31.50 -1.86
C VAL A 271 -15.80 -32.40 -2.37
N VAL A 272 -15.68 -33.01 -3.56
CA VAL A 272 -16.66 -33.99 -4.06
C VAL A 272 -16.80 -35.14 -3.08
N GLY A 273 -15.68 -35.73 -2.64
CA GLY A 273 -15.69 -36.80 -1.62
C GLY A 273 -16.32 -36.37 -0.29
N GLY A 274 -16.12 -35.10 0.13
CA GLY A 274 -16.70 -34.52 1.34
C GLY A 274 -18.22 -34.34 1.30
N VAL A 275 -18.83 -34.18 0.13
CA VAL A 275 -20.26 -33.96 -0.04
C VAL A 275 -20.99 -35.15 -0.66
N GLU A 276 -20.27 -36.21 -1.05
CA GLU A 276 -20.84 -37.41 -1.61
C GLU A 276 -21.79 -38.07 -0.60
N GLY A 277 -23.01 -38.42 -1.06
CA GLY A 277 -24.06 -38.97 -0.22
C GLY A 277 -24.86 -37.92 0.60
N ARG A 278 -24.38 -36.70 0.79
CA ARG A 278 -25.07 -35.62 1.51
C ARG A 278 -26.08 -34.87 0.65
N THR A 279 -25.83 -34.78 -0.66
CA THR A 279 -26.68 -34.08 -1.63
C THR A 279 -27.87 -34.88 -2.10
N GLY A 280 -27.95 -36.19 -1.78
CA GLY A 280 -28.97 -37.12 -2.24
C GLY A 280 -28.96 -37.39 -3.76
N ARG A 281 -27.95 -36.92 -4.46
CA ARG A 281 -27.66 -37.10 -5.90
C ARG A 281 -26.15 -37.14 -6.14
N PRO A 282 -25.69 -37.77 -7.23
CA PRO A 282 -24.28 -37.64 -7.62
C PRO A 282 -23.90 -36.15 -7.74
N VAL A 283 -22.78 -35.78 -7.16
CA VAL A 283 -22.23 -34.43 -7.29
C VAL A 283 -21.75 -34.26 -8.73
N ALA A 284 -22.35 -33.32 -9.47
CA ALA A 284 -21.99 -33.06 -10.86
C ALA A 284 -21.52 -31.61 -10.98
N PHE A 285 -20.65 -31.36 -11.95
CA PHE A 285 -20.32 -29.99 -12.33
C PHE A 285 -21.53 -29.35 -13.01
N ASP A 286 -22.01 -28.23 -12.48
CA ASP A 286 -23.08 -27.47 -13.09
C ASP A 286 -22.62 -26.94 -14.47
N GLY A 287 -23.30 -27.39 -15.53
CA GLY A 287 -23.01 -26.95 -16.90
C GLY A 287 -23.47 -25.54 -17.24
N SER A 288 -24.05 -24.79 -16.29
CA SER A 288 -24.44 -23.38 -16.46
C SER A 288 -23.22 -22.48 -16.28
N GLY A 289 -22.36 -22.49 -17.31
CA GLY A 289 -21.09 -21.77 -17.32
C GLY A 289 -21.24 -20.27 -17.14
N ARG A 290 -20.81 -19.76 -16.00
CA ARG A 290 -20.08 -18.50 -15.95
C ARG A 290 -18.62 -18.82 -16.22
N THR A 291 -18.27 -18.87 -17.51
CA THR A 291 -16.88 -18.88 -17.94
C THR A 291 -16.25 -17.56 -17.58
N ALA A 292 -15.26 -17.57 -16.69
CA ALA A 292 -14.20 -16.59 -16.79
C ALA A 292 -13.72 -16.55 -18.26
N PRO A 293 -13.47 -15.38 -18.85
CA PRO A 293 -13.03 -15.32 -20.25
C PRO A 293 -11.71 -16.06 -20.37
N ALA A 294 -11.74 -17.17 -21.09
CA ALA A 294 -10.53 -17.88 -21.51
C ALA A 294 -9.67 -16.92 -22.35
N PRO A 295 -8.34 -17.00 -22.24
CA PRO A 295 -7.48 -16.23 -23.12
C PRO A 295 -7.84 -16.60 -24.58
N ARG A 296 -8.20 -15.61 -25.36
CA ARG A 296 -8.49 -15.78 -26.79
C ARG A 296 -7.18 -16.14 -27.48
N THR A 297 -7.03 -17.38 -27.85
CA THR A 297 -6.09 -17.77 -28.91
C THR A 297 -6.70 -17.30 -30.22
N GLU A 298 -6.19 -16.20 -30.75
CA GLU A 298 -6.49 -15.80 -32.13
C GLU A 298 -5.75 -16.74 -33.08
N ALA A 299 -6.51 -17.64 -33.70
CA ALA A 299 -6.12 -18.29 -34.93
C ALA A 299 -6.93 -17.63 -36.05
N ASP A 300 -6.36 -16.62 -36.67
CA ASP A 300 -6.61 -16.40 -38.10
C ASP A 300 -5.49 -15.57 -38.72
N GLY A 301 -4.82 -16.17 -39.69
CA GLY A 301 -3.69 -15.60 -40.38
C GLY A 301 -4.10 -14.68 -41.51
N THR A 302 -3.70 -13.44 -41.41
CA THR A 302 -3.53 -12.56 -42.58
C THR A 302 -2.20 -11.81 -42.44
N PRO A 303 -1.31 -11.86 -43.45
CA PRO A 303 -0.01 -11.21 -43.36
C PRO A 303 -0.17 -9.70 -43.53
N GLN A 304 0.16 -8.92 -42.49
CA GLN A 304 0.30 -7.48 -42.62
C GLN A 304 1.74 -7.12 -43.00
N THR A 305 1.83 -6.32 -44.03
CA THR A 305 3.05 -5.72 -44.58
C THR A 305 3.70 -4.79 -43.57
N PRO A 306 5.04 -4.81 -43.38
CA PRO A 306 5.70 -3.93 -42.42
C PRO A 306 5.70 -2.47 -42.90
N LEU A 307 5.26 -1.55 -42.07
CA LEU A 307 5.45 -0.11 -42.19
C LEU A 307 6.89 0.27 -41.78
N PRO A 308 7.52 1.24 -42.41
CA PRO A 308 8.89 1.64 -42.10
C PRO A 308 8.99 2.35 -40.75
N PRO A 309 10.14 2.25 -40.05
CA PRO A 309 10.32 2.84 -38.72
C PRO A 309 10.44 4.36 -38.81
N SER A 310 9.55 5.08 -38.17
CA SER A 310 9.68 6.49 -37.91
C SER A 310 10.67 6.69 -36.74
N GLY A 311 11.83 7.26 -37.03
CA GLY A 311 12.86 7.54 -36.05
C GLY A 311 12.40 8.56 -35.00
N VAL A 312 12.29 8.14 -33.77
CA VAL A 312 12.21 9.01 -32.58
C VAL A 312 13.57 8.93 -31.90
N GLY A 313 14.19 10.11 -31.74
CA GLY A 313 15.51 10.23 -31.12
C GLY A 313 15.52 9.63 -29.72
N THR A 314 16.40 8.66 -29.54
CA THR A 314 16.69 8.07 -28.23
C THR A 314 17.45 9.07 -27.38
N ASP A 315 16.92 9.38 -26.22
CA ASP A 315 17.65 10.09 -25.16
C ASP A 315 18.63 9.06 -24.56
N GLU A 316 19.93 9.21 -24.84
CA GLU A 316 20.98 8.22 -24.56
C GLU A 316 21.18 7.88 -23.06
N ASN A 317 20.39 8.45 -22.15
CA ASN A 317 20.48 8.26 -20.70
C ASN A 317 19.26 7.60 -20.03
N CYS A 318 18.31 7.05 -20.80
CA CYS A 318 17.17 6.33 -20.23
C CYS A 318 17.30 4.81 -20.50
N PRO A 319 17.53 3.96 -19.49
CA PRO A 319 17.67 2.52 -19.67
C PRO A 319 16.36 1.78 -19.98
N LEU A 320 15.22 2.49 -20.03
CA LEU A 320 13.93 1.93 -20.42
C LEU A 320 13.63 2.38 -21.86
N ASP A 321 13.58 1.43 -22.77
CA ASP A 321 13.04 1.64 -24.11
C ASP A 321 11.51 1.74 -24.02
N LEU A 322 11.03 2.98 -23.80
CA LEU A 322 9.61 3.30 -23.73
C LEU A 322 8.84 3.03 -25.04
N ALA A 323 9.55 2.79 -26.15
CA ALA A 323 8.95 2.44 -27.43
C ALA A 323 8.50 0.97 -27.50
N ALA A 324 9.03 0.11 -26.63
CA ALA A 324 8.66 -1.32 -26.56
C ALA A 324 7.43 -1.59 -25.68
N VAL A 325 6.97 -0.61 -24.89
CA VAL A 325 5.83 -0.78 -23.99
C VAL A 325 4.54 -0.31 -24.68
N GLN A 326 3.87 -1.20 -25.39
CA GLN A 326 2.55 -0.95 -26.00
C GLN A 326 1.37 -0.96 -25.01
N GLY A 327 1.62 -1.05 -23.70
CA GLY A 327 0.63 -1.01 -22.64
C GLY A 327 0.69 0.30 -21.87
N GLY A 328 -0.26 1.21 -22.09
CA GLY A 328 -0.31 2.51 -21.44
C GLY A 328 -0.51 2.40 -19.91
N PHE A 329 0.17 3.26 -19.15
CA PHE A 329 -0.14 3.49 -17.75
C PHE A 329 -1.56 4.02 -17.62
N SER A 330 -2.42 3.30 -16.92
CA SER A 330 -3.79 3.72 -16.65
C SER A 330 -3.79 4.75 -15.52
N VAL A 331 -4.03 6.01 -15.87
CA VAL A 331 -4.34 7.06 -14.88
C VAL A 331 -5.85 7.04 -14.63
N HIS A 332 -6.28 6.48 -13.52
CA HIS A 332 -7.69 6.46 -13.14
C HIS A 332 -8.06 7.63 -12.23
N GLY A 333 -9.00 8.47 -12.70
CA GLY A 333 -9.83 9.36 -11.91
C GLY A 333 -9.65 10.86 -12.17
N GLU A 334 -10.76 11.61 -12.04
CA GLU A 334 -10.84 13.08 -12.15
C GLU A 334 -9.84 13.82 -11.23
N ALA A 335 -9.48 13.22 -10.09
CA ALA A 335 -8.49 13.78 -9.15
C ALA A 335 -7.05 13.80 -9.70
N ALA A 336 -6.73 12.97 -10.68
CA ALA A 336 -5.38 12.92 -11.27
C ALA A 336 -5.10 14.10 -12.22
N VAL A 337 -6.14 14.80 -12.66
CA VAL A 337 -6.08 15.90 -13.64
C VAL A 337 -6.18 17.28 -12.95
N ALA A 338 -6.64 17.32 -11.70
CA ALA A 338 -6.78 18.55 -10.94
C ALA A 338 -5.40 19.11 -10.54
N GLY A 339 -5.01 20.22 -11.17
CA GLY A 339 -3.75 20.92 -10.91
C GLY A 339 -2.70 20.81 -12.01
N MET A 340 -2.99 20.11 -13.12
CA MET A 340 -2.11 20.11 -14.29
C MET A 340 -2.37 21.34 -15.16
N ASP A 341 -1.29 21.91 -15.74
CA ASP A 341 -1.42 22.95 -16.74
C ASP A 341 -1.90 22.39 -18.09
N ALA A 342 -2.43 23.26 -18.97
CA ALA A 342 -3.00 22.87 -20.24
C ALA A 342 -2.01 22.12 -21.15
N ALA A 343 -0.72 22.48 -21.11
CA ALA A 343 0.30 21.84 -21.93
C ALA A 343 0.59 20.40 -21.47
N THR A 344 0.58 20.17 -20.16
CA THR A 344 0.76 18.83 -19.57
C THR A 344 -0.47 17.95 -19.86
N LEU A 345 -1.68 18.49 -19.75
CA LEU A 345 -2.92 17.79 -20.09
C LEU A 345 -3.00 17.40 -21.57
N GLU A 346 -2.61 18.30 -22.47
CA GLU A 346 -2.57 18.04 -23.90
C GLU A 346 -1.50 16.99 -24.27
N GLN A 347 -0.35 17.01 -23.62
CA GLN A 347 0.68 16.00 -23.78
C GLN A 347 0.19 14.61 -23.34
N HIS A 348 -0.55 14.53 -22.23
CA HIS A 348 -1.16 13.28 -21.79
C HIS A 348 -2.28 12.79 -22.71
N ALA A 349 -3.12 13.71 -23.22
CA ALA A 349 -4.19 13.36 -24.15
C ALA A 349 -3.64 12.91 -25.51
N ALA A 350 -2.60 13.56 -26.03
CA ALA A 350 -1.94 13.17 -27.26
C ALA A 350 -1.17 11.86 -27.13
N TRP A 351 -0.56 11.61 -25.98
CA TRP A 351 0.08 10.33 -25.68
C TRP A 351 -0.94 9.19 -25.62
N ALA A 352 -2.08 9.39 -24.96
CA ALA A 352 -3.19 8.44 -24.93
C ALA A 352 -3.80 8.19 -26.32
N ALA A 353 -3.71 9.15 -27.25
CA ALA A 353 -4.17 9.06 -28.64
C ALA A 353 -3.07 8.60 -29.63
N GLY A 354 -1.86 8.28 -29.16
CA GLY A 354 -0.74 7.86 -30.00
C GLY A 354 -0.10 8.96 -30.86
N GLY A 355 -0.33 10.24 -30.54
CA GLY A 355 0.18 11.40 -31.27
C GLY A 355 1.25 12.19 -30.49
N ALA A 356 2.13 12.89 -31.21
CA ALA A 356 3.11 13.80 -30.61
C ALA A 356 2.56 15.24 -30.59
N VAL A 357 2.71 15.94 -29.45
CA VAL A 357 2.32 17.36 -29.32
C VAL A 357 3.50 18.26 -29.66
N ASP A 358 3.28 19.24 -30.53
CA ASP A 358 4.30 20.28 -30.78
C ASP A 358 4.29 21.32 -29.63
N ARG A 359 5.28 21.20 -28.76
CA ARG A 359 5.51 22.12 -27.61
C ARG A 359 5.64 23.60 -28.03
N ARG A 360 6.03 23.89 -29.27
CA ARG A 360 6.16 25.28 -29.75
C ARG A 360 4.82 25.90 -30.06
N GLU A 361 3.83 25.12 -30.43
CA GLU A 361 2.45 25.55 -30.68
C GLU A 361 1.69 25.74 -29.37
N ALA A 362 1.85 24.83 -28.40
CA ALA A 362 1.27 24.94 -27.07
C ALA A 362 1.75 26.21 -26.32
N ALA A 363 3.02 26.58 -26.44
CA ALA A 363 3.61 27.77 -25.79
C ALA A 363 3.13 29.12 -26.39
N ARG A 364 2.38 29.13 -27.49
CA ARG A 364 1.87 30.33 -28.15
C ARG A 364 0.40 30.62 -27.90
N ARG A 365 -0.30 29.77 -27.14
CA ARG A 365 -1.71 29.95 -26.85
C ARG A 365 -1.96 31.04 -25.82
N SER A 366 -3.11 31.70 -25.93
CA SER A 366 -3.56 32.64 -24.89
C SER A 366 -4.16 31.88 -23.69
N PRO A 367 -4.16 32.48 -22.48
CA PRO A 367 -4.79 31.87 -21.29
C PRO A 367 -6.27 31.52 -21.47
N GLU A 368 -6.98 32.23 -22.34
CA GLU A 368 -8.38 31.96 -22.68
C GLU A 368 -8.53 30.72 -23.55
N ALA A 369 -7.65 30.52 -24.53
CA ALA A 369 -7.61 29.32 -25.36
C ALA A 369 -7.21 28.07 -24.56
N ASP A 370 -6.34 28.22 -23.57
CA ASP A 370 -5.98 27.15 -22.64
C ASP A 370 -7.16 26.77 -21.72
N ALA A 371 -7.94 27.74 -21.23
CA ALA A 371 -9.14 27.50 -20.43
C ALA A 371 -10.24 26.78 -21.24
N GLU A 372 -10.44 27.14 -22.49
CA GLU A 372 -11.36 26.45 -23.40
C GLU A 372 -10.92 25.00 -23.68
N LEU A 373 -9.62 24.78 -23.90
CA LEU A 373 -9.05 23.44 -24.11
C LEU A 373 -9.20 22.56 -22.87
N ILE A 374 -8.90 23.09 -21.69
CA ILE A 374 -9.07 22.38 -20.40
C ILE A 374 -10.52 21.98 -20.21
N THR A 375 -11.46 22.89 -20.52
CA THR A 375 -12.90 22.61 -20.40
C THR A 375 -13.35 21.54 -21.41
N ALA A 376 -12.86 21.57 -22.64
CA ALA A 376 -13.15 20.58 -23.67
C ALA A 376 -12.55 19.21 -23.33
N LEU A 377 -11.32 19.16 -22.81
CA LEU A 377 -10.67 17.92 -22.39
C LEU A 377 -11.33 17.31 -21.15
N ALA A 378 -11.75 18.14 -20.18
CA ALA A 378 -12.50 17.70 -19.02
C ALA A 378 -13.89 17.13 -19.42
N ALA A 379 -14.58 17.75 -20.37
CA ALA A 379 -15.86 17.25 -20.91
C ALA A 379 -15.66 15.92 -21.67
N THR A 380 -14.56 15.77 -22.41
CA THR A 380 -14.20 14.53 -23.10
C THR A 380 -13.82 13.42 -22.12
N ALA A 381 -13.06 13.74 -21.08
CA ALA A 381 -12.73 12.79 -20.01
C ALA A 381 -13.98 12.32 -19.25
N ALA A 382 -14.94 13.22 -19.00
CA ALA A 382 -16.21 12.89 -18.37
C ALA A 382 -17.12 12.00 -19.26
N THR A 383 -16.95 12.07 -20.59
CA THR A 383 -17.71 11.23 -21.55
C THR A 383 -17.01 9.89 -21.82
N VAL A 384 -15.68 9.84 -21.84
CA VAL A 384 -14.90 8.61 -22.04
C VAL A 384 -14.91 7.73 -20.77
N GLY A 385 -15.02 8.36 -19.58
CA GLY A 385 -15.16 7.63 -18.31
C GLY A 385 -16.53 7.00 -18.05
N ARG A 386 -17.54 7.27 -18.89
CA ARG A 386 -18.79 6.51 -18.86
C ARG A 386 -18.59 5.20 -19.62
N ILE A 387 -18.14 4.17 -18.90
CA ILE A 387 -18.37 2.79 -19.31
C ILE A 387 -19.87 2.70 -19.65
N PRO A 388 -20.27 2.27 -20.87
CA PRO A 388 -21.68 2.09 -21.17
C PRO A 388 -22.26 1.24 -20.05
N GLU A 389 -23.28 1.74 -19.35
CA GLU A 389 -24.03 0.92 -18.40
C GLU A 389 -24.40 -0.36 -19.16
N ARG A 390 -23.70 -1.45 -18.85
CA ARG A 390 -24.18 -2.77 -19.25
C ARG A 390 -25.57 -2.82 -18.66
N ARG A 391 -26.61 -2.78 -19.52
CA ARG A 391 -27.97 -3.15 -19.11
C ARG A 391 -27.80 -4.37 -18.22
N ARG A 392 -28.08 -4.22 -16.92
CA ARG A 392 -28.23 -5.38 -16.04
C ARG A 392 -29.15 -6.32 -16.80
N PRO A 393 -28.73 -7.58 -17.05
CA PRO A 393 -29.68 -8.57 -17.50
C PRO A 393 -30.81 -8.53 -16.48
N GLU A 394 -32.06 -8.44 -16.94
CA GLU A 394 -33.21 -8.66 -16.06
C GLU A 394 -32.92 -9.91 -15.25
N PRO A 395 -33.09 -9.87 -13.91
CA PRO A 395 -32.85 -11.03 -13.09
C PRO A 395 -33.71 -12.16 -13.64
N ALA A 396 -33.08 -13.15 -14.28
CA ALA A 396 -33.73 -14.37 -14.66
C ALA A 396 -34.40 -14.88 -13.38
N ALA A 397 -35.71 -15.21 -13.47
CA ALA A 397 -36.48 -15.69 -12.33
C ALA A 397 -35.67 -16.76 -11.61
N GLU A 398 -35.18 -16.42 -10.41
CA GLU A 398 -34.34 -17.29 -9.62
C GLU A 398 -35.16 -18.52 -9.26
N THR A 399 -34.85 -19.62 -9.91
CA THR A 399 -35.25 -20.93 -9.40
C THR A 399 -34.72 -21.03 -7.97
N PRO A 400 -35.55 -21.42 -6.96
CA PRO A 400 -35.12 -21.44 -5.58
C PRO A 400 -33.87 -22.32 -5.47
N ARG A 401 -32.72 -21.68 -5.23
CA ARG A 401 -31.45 -22.36 -4.99
C ARG A 401 -31.59 -23.14 -3.69
N ARG A 402 -31.40 -24.45 -3.78
CA ARG A 402 -31.37 -25.30 -2.58
C ARG A 402 -30.23 -24.82 -1.69
N THR A 403 -30.48 -24.81 -0.37
CA THR A 403 -29.42 -24.51 0.63
C THR A 403 -28.19 -25.39 0.38
N PRO A 404 -27.00 -24.81 0.26
CA PRO A 404 -25.80 -25.61 0.05
C PRO A 404 -25.56 -26.54 1.25
N VAL A 405 -25.10 -27.73 0.94
CA VAL A 405 -24.79 -28.78 1.95
C VAL A 405 -23.43 -28.45 2.61
N LEU A 406 -22.56 -27.80 1.89
CA LEU A 406 -21.24 -27.39 2.35
C LEU A 406 -20.95 -25.94 1.89
N ALA A 407 -20.60 -25.09 2.84
CA ALA A 407 -20.18 -23.72 2.62
C ALA A 407 -18.67 -23.60 2.83
N LEU A 408 -17.96 -23.03 1.88
CA LEU A 408 -16.51 -22.89 1.88
C LEU A 408 -16.14 -21.42 1.78
N LEU A 409 -15.25 -20.95 2.66
CA LEU A 409 -14.67 -19.62 2.64
C LEU A 409 -13.15 -19.74 2.49
N ASP A 410 -12.62 -19.30 1.38
CA ASP A 410 -11.18 -19.28 1.12
C ASP A 410 -10.64 -17.85 1.28
N LEU A 411 -9.87 -17.63 2.34
CA LEU A 411 -9.23 -16.37 2.67
C LEU A 411 -7.70 -16.43 2.49
N ALA A 412 -7.22 -17.49 1.84
CA ALA A 412 -5.79 -17.68 1.59
C ALA A 412 -5.35 -17.00 0.29
N MET A 413 -4.11 -16.55 0.28
CA MET A 413 -3.42 -16.13 -0.92
C MET A 413 -1.96 -16.61 -0.86
N PRO A 414 -1.54 -17.47 -1.77
CA PRO A 414 -2.33 -18.11 -2.86
C PRO A 414 -3.55 -18.88 -2.34
N ARG A 415 -4.58 -19.09 -3.20
CA ARG A 415 -5.80 -19.82 -2.81
C ARG A 415 -5.49 -21.23 -2.31
N ASP A 416 -6.20 -21.62 -1.27
CA ASP A 416 -6.11 -22.95 -0.70
C ASP A 416 -7.08 -23.93 -1.38
N ILE A 417 -8.19 -23.44 -1.95
CA ILE A 417 -9.29 -24.23 -2.50
C ILE A 417 -9.32 -24.10 -4.02
N ASP A 418 -9.45 -25.22 -4.71
CA ASP A 418 -9.53 -25.26 -6.17
C ASP A 418 -10.75 -24.45 -6.67
N ALA A 419 -10.52 -23.52 -7.62
CA ALA A 419 -11.58 -22.73 -8.25
C ALA A 419 -12.66 -23.58 -8.96
N ALA A 420 -12.34 -24.81 -9.36
CA ALA A 420 -13.31 -25.73 -9.93
C ALA A 420 -14.48 -26.04 -8.97
N VAL A 421 -14.29 -25.85 -7.67
CA VAL A 421 -15.33 -26.02 -6.63
C VAL A 421 -16.51 -25.09 -6.82
N HIS A 422 -16.35 -23.90 -7.41
CA HIS A 422 -17.46 -23.00 -7.76
C HIS A 422 -18.51 -23.65 -8.65
N ARG A 423 -18.16 -24.70 -9.39
CA ARG A 423 -19.03 -25.41 -10.32
C ARG A 423 -19.69 -26.67 -9.74
N LEU A 424 -19.41 -26.97 -8.47
CA LEU A 424 -19.98 -28.14 -7.81
C LEU A 424 -21.39 -27.87 -7.29
N THR A 425 -22.33 -28.76 -7.63
CA THR A 425 -23.71 -28.67 -7.14
C THR A 425 -23.78 -29.02 -5.64
N GLY A 426 -24.50 -28.19 -4.86
CA GLY A 426 -24.65 -28.40 -3.42
C GLY A 426 -23.47 -27.85 -2.59
N VAL A 427 -22.50 -27.23 -3.20
CA VAL A 427 -21.38 -26.54 -2.56
C VAL A 427 -21.44 -25.05 -2.87
N ARG A 428 -21.14 -24.22 -1.90
CA ARG A 428 -20.95 -22.78 -2.08
C ARG A 428 -19.53 -22.41 -1.67
N LEU A 429 -18.77 -21.91 -2.61
CA LEU A 429 -17.45 -21.34 -2.37
C LEU A 429 -17.53 -19.81 -2.46
N VAL A 430 -17.00 -19.13 -1.46
CA VAL A 430 -16.68 -17.71 -1.45
C VAL A 430 -15.18 -17.61 -1.26
N ASP A 431 -14.50 -17.02 -2.22
CA ASP A 431 -13.07 -16.76 -2.21
C ASP A 431 -12.78 -15.25 -2.22
N ILE A 432 -11.51 -14.90 -2.15
CA ILE A 432 -11.07 -13.49 -2.14
C ILE A 432 -11.54 -12.75 -3.40
N GLU A 433 -11.60 -13.42 -4.56
CA GLU A 433 -12.06 -12.82 -5.81
C GLU A 433 -13.57 -12.49 -5.76
N SER A 434 -14.38 -13.42 -5.25
CA SER A 434 -15.82 -13.21 -5.03
C SER A 434 -16.09 -12.09 -4.02
N LEU A 435 -15.24 -11.97 -2.98
CA LEU A 435 -15.35 -10.91 -1.97
C LEU A 435 -14.99 -9.55 -2.54
N ALA A 436 -13.98 -9.47 -3.42
CA ALA A 436 -13.60 -8.24 -4.11
C ALA A 436 -14.73 -7.73 -5.01
N GLU A 437 -15.37 -8.61 -5.78
CA GLU A 437 -16.52 -8.26 -6.62
C GLU A 437 -17.71 -7.77 -5.78
N ALA A 438 -18.01 -8.44 -4.66
CA ALA A 438 -19.13 -8.08 -3.80
C ALA A 438 -18.91 -6.76 -3.02
N SER A 439 -17.67 -6.41 -2.68
CA SER A 439 -17.35 -5.21 -1.91
C SER A 439 -17.50 -3.90 -2.71
N ALA A 440 -17.52 -3.96 -4.04
CA ALA A 440 -17.66 -2.80 -4.91
C ALA A 440 -19.04 -2.10 -4.78
N ASP A 441 -20.05 -2.75 -4.21
CA ASP A 441 -21.44 -2.27 -4.12
C ASP A 441 -21.85 -1.75 -2.71
N ALA A 442 -20.93 -1.58 -1.75
CA ALA A 442 -21.29 -1.30 -0.36
C ALA A 442 -21.49 0.20 -0.04
N PRO A 443 -22.58 0.59 0.69
CA PRO A 443 -22.89 1.99 1.00
C PRO A 443 -22.18 2.47 2.27
N MET A 444 -21.13 3.31 2.13
CA MET A 444 -20.39 3.87 3.28
C MET A 444 -19.77 5.26 3.03
N ALA A 445 -20.45 6.15 2.30
CA ALA A 445 -19.85 7.39 1.82
C ALA A 445 -19.41 8.38 2.93
N ALA A 446 -20.17 8.53 4.01
CA ALA A 446 -19.91 9.59 5.01
C ALA A 446 -18.66 9.34 5.89
N ASP A 447 -18.48 8.12 6.40
CA ASP A 447 -17.33 7.75 7.21
C ASP A 447 -16.04 7.71 6.38
N VAL A 448 -16.13 7.23 5.14
CA VAL A 448 -15.03 7.25 4.16
C VAL A 448 -14.58 8.68 3.88
N ASP A 449 -15.51 9.63 3.69
CA ASP A 449 -15.17 11.04 3.45
C ASP A 449 -14.55 11.71 4.67
N GLN A 450 -14.94 11.31 5.88
CA GLN A 450 -14.30 11.79 7.09
C GLN A 450 -12.86 11.26 7.21
N VAL A 451 -12.64 9.99 6.93
CA VAL A 451 -11.29 9.40 6.92
C VAL A 451 -10.41 10.02 5.85
N ARG A 452 -10.93 10.28 4.64
CA ARG A 452 -10.20 10.97 3.58
C ARG A 452 -9.72 12.36 4.01
N ARG A 453 -10.56 13.10 4.77
CA ARG A 453 -10.16 14.40 5.33
C ARG A 453 -9.02 14.24 6.34
N ILE A 454 -9.11 13.28 7.26
CA ILE A 454 -8.03 12.99 8.21
C ILE A 454 -6.74 12.68 7.45
N VAL A 455 -6.77 11.82 6.43
CA VAL A 455 -5.61 11.48 5.61
C VAL A 455 -5.02 12.72 4.95
N SER A 456 -5.84 13.57 4.32
CA SER A 456 -5.39 14.79 3.63
C SER A 456 -4.72 15.77 4.59
N ASP A 457 -5.30 16.00 5.78
CA ASP A 457 -4.75 16.87 6.80
C ASP A 457 -3.40 16.35 7.32
N GLU A 458 -3.30 15.05 7.56
CA GLU A 458 -2.08 14.41 8.06
C GLU A 458 -0.96 14.35 7.00
N VAL A 459 -1.29 14.18 5.71
CA VAL A 459 -0.32 14.30 4.61
C VAL A 459 0.28 15.69 4.57
N THR A 460 -0.57 16.70 4.66
CA THR A 460 -0.14 18.11 4.68
C THR A 460 0.78 18.39 5.88
N ALA A 461 0.40 17.91 7.07
CA ALA A 461 1.18 18.06 8.29
C ALA A 461 2.53 17.32 8.21
N PHE A 462 2.53 16.09 7.70
CA PHE A 462 3.74 15.29 7.51
C PHE A 462 4.72 15.96 6.53
N GLY A 463 4.23 16.40 5.37
CA GLY A 463 5.05 17.12 4.39
C GLY A 463 5.64 18.41 4.96
N ALA A 464 4.87 19.18 5.73
CA ALA A 464 5.37 20.37 6.40
C ALA A 464 6.46 20.04 7.44
N ALA A 465 6.28 18.96 8.22
CA ALA A 465 7.27 18.50 9.20
C ALA A 465 8.57 18.03 8.54
N GLN A 466 8.48 17.29 7.42
CA GLN A 466 9.65 16.84 6.65
C GLN A 466 10.44 18.03 6.06
N ARG A 467 9.73 19.01 5.48
CA ARG A 467 10.36 20.23 4.97
C ARG A 467 11.04 21.04 6.09
N ALA A 468 10.38 21.15 7.24
CA ALA A 468 10.97 21.82 8.40
C ALA A 468 12.19 21.07 8.96
N ALA A 469 12.19 19.75 8.93
CA ALA A 469 13.33 18.91 9.32
C ALA A 469 14.53 19.10 8.38
N HIS A 470 14.28 19.23 7.07
CA HIS A 470 15.34 19.41 6.07
C HIS A 470 16.13 20.72 6.25
N ILE A 471 15.50 21.80 6.73
CA ILE A 471 16.17 23.09 6.94
C ILE A 471 16.93 23.16 8.27
N THR A 472 16.59 22.32 9.24
CA THR A 472 17.17 22.37 10.58
C THR A 472 18.70 22.27 10.60
N PRO A 473 19.37 21.35 9.88
CA PRO A 473 20.83 21.30 9.82
C PRO A 473 21.47 22.59 9.31
N THR A 474 20.86 23.23 8.29
CA THR A 474 21.34 24.52 7.74
C THR A 474 21.24 25.64 8.80
N VAL A 475 20.15 25.69 9.57
CA VAL A 475 19.98 26.68 10.65
C VAL A 475 20.98 26.43 11.79
N VAL A 476 21.26 25.16 12.13
CA VAL A 476 22.25 24.82 13.14
C VAL A 476 23.66 25.21 12.67
N ALA A 477 24.04 24.89 11.43
CA ALA A 477 25.32 25.27 10.84
C ALA A 477 25.51 26.79 10.82
N LEU A 478 24.45 27.55 10.46
CA LEU A 478 24.48 29.02 10.52
C LEU A 478 24.75 29.55 11.94
N ARG A 479 24.10 28.98 12.95
CA ARG A 479 24.30 29.38 14.34
C ARG A 479 25.69 29.01 14.86
N THR A 480 26.22 27.87 14.46
CA THR A 480 27.60 27.45 14.78
C THR A 480 28.61 28.41 14.18
N MET A 481 28.50 28.70 12.88
CA MET A 481 29.35 29.67 12.20
C MET A 481 29.31 31.04 12.87
N ALA A 482 28.12 31.52 13.22
CA ALA A 482 27.99 32.81 13.92
C ALA A 482 28.63 32.80 15.32
N ALA A 483 28.55 31.67 16.04
CA ALA A 483 29.20 31.51 17.34
C ALA A 483 30.73 31.53 17.20
N ASP A 484 31.28 30.90 16.16
CA ASP A 484 32.71 30.89 15.87
C ASP A 484 33.22 32.28 15.52
N VAL A 485 32.46 33.06 14.72
CA VAL A 485 32.78 34.49 14.44
C VAL A 485 32.82 35.30 15.73
N VAL A 486 31.81 35.12 16.60
CA VAL A 486 31.78 35.81 17.93
C VAL A 486 33.00 35.41 18.78
N ALA A 487 33.34 34.12 18.84
CA ALA A 487 34.51 33.65 19.59
C ALA A 487 35.82 34.25 19.04
N GLY A 488 35.96 34.27 17.72
CA GLY A 488 37.13 34.88 17.06
C GLY A 488 37.26 36.38 17.34
N GLU A 489 36.17 37.14 17.33
CA GLU A 489 36.19 38.60 17.61
C GLU A 489 36.45 38.87 19.09
N ILE A 490 35.94 38.05 20.01
CA ILE A 490 36.24 38.14 21.46
C ILE A 490 37.74 37.83 21.70
N ALA A 491 38.30 36.79 21.09
CA ALA A 491 39.74 36.50 21.20
C ALA A 491 40.61 37.63 20.66
N ARG A 492 40.19 38.27 19.55
CA ARG A 492 40.84 39.45 19.00
C ARG A 492 40.80 40.64 19.96
N LEU A 493 39.62 40.85 20.61
CA LEU A 493 39.46 41.90 21.61
C LEU A 493 40.39 41.65 22.82
N GLU A 494 40.51 40.42 23.30
CA GLU A 494 41.37 40.02 24.40
C GLU A 494 42.89 40.29 24.07
N GLY A 495 43.27 39.98 22.84
CA GLY A 495 44.64 40.29 22.38
C GLY A 495 44.94 41.79 22.29
N ARG A 496 43.92 42.64 22.04
CA ARG A 496 44.08 44.11 21.95
C ARG A 496 43.96 44.82 23.30
N LEU A 497 43.23 44.25 24.24
CA LEU A 497 42.96 44.79 25.57
C LEU A 497 43.33 43.79 26.66
N PRO A 498 44.64 43.47 26.85
CA PRO A 498 45.06 42.43 27.79
C PRO A 498 44.80 42.78 29.26
N GLY A 499 44.49 44.04 29.57
CA GLY A 499 44.13 44.49 30.93
C GLY A 499 42.64 44.54 31.22
N LEU A 500 41.77 43.95 30.38
CA LEU A 500 40.35 43.95 30.60
C LEU A 500 39.99 42.96 31.73
N ASP A 501 39.25 43.41 32.74
CA ASP A 501 38.82 42.54 33.83
C ASP A 501 37.72 41.55 33.37
N ASP A 502 37.59 40.46 34.09
CA ASP A 502 36.69 39.36 33.73
C ASP A 502 35.23 39.76 33.70
N LYS A 503 34.80 40.74 34.52
CA LYS A 503 33.41 41.20 34.56
C LYS A 503 33.06 41.96 33.28
N HIS A 504 33.91 42.92 32.84
CA HIS A 504 33.71 43.67 31.60
C HIS A 504 33.83 42.75 30.39
N ARG A 505 34.78 41.79 30.39
CA ARG A 505 34.88 40.75 29.35
C ARG A 505 33.62 39.97 29.20
N SER A 506 33.04 39.47 30.31
CA SER A 506 31.79 38.70 30.32
C SER A 506 30.63 39.53 29.78
N GLU A 507 30.49 40.80 30.19
CA GLU A 507 29.41 41.66 29.75
C GLU A 507 29.50 42.02 28.25
N ILE A 508 30.70 42.27 27.73
CA ILE A 508 30.93 42.48 26.29
C ILE A 508 30.58 41.21 25.52
N THR A 509 31.05 40.04 25.97
CA THR A 509 30.78 38.76 25.34
C THR A 509 29.28 38.49 25.28
N GLN A 510 28.56 38.68 26.37
CA GLN A 510 27.11 38.51 26.40
C GLN A 510 26.38 39.50 25.52
N THR A 511 26.87 40.73 25.48
CA THR A 511 26.23 41.77 24.64
C THR A 511 26.40 41.45 23.17
N VAL A 512 27.62 41.06 22.72
CA VAL A 512 27.87 40.64 21.34
C VAL A 512 27.01 39.42 20.97
N ARG A 513 26.96 38.39 21.84
CA ARG A 513 26.10 37.22 21.63
C ARG A 513 24.65 37.62 21.47
N ARG A 514 24.10 38.47 22.36
CA ARG A 514 22.71 38.94 22.28
C ARG A 514 22.41 39.71 20.99
N VAL A 515 23.35 40.48 20.50
CA VAL A 515 23.21 41.21 19.21
C VAL A 515 23.12 40.19 18.07
N VAL A 516 24.03 39.25 17.99
CA VAL A 516 24.06 38.20 16.94
C VAL A 516 22.81 37.33 17.00
N ASP A 517 22.40 36.89 18.20
CA ASP A 517 21.16 36.12 18.38
C ASP A 517 19.92 36.86 17.89
N LYS A 518 19.81 38.18 18.18
CA LYS A 518 18.70 39.02 17.69
C LYS A 518 18.75 39.20 16.17
N LEU A 519 19.93 39.35 15.56
CA LEU A 519 20.04 39.48 14.10
C LEU A 519 19.68 38.17 13.38
N LEU A 520 20.04 37.02 13.93
CA LEU A 520 19.74 35.72 13.33
C LEU A 520 18.32 35.21 13.63
N HIS A 521 17.68 35.69 14.69
CA HIS A 521 16.37 35.17 15.13
C HIS A 521 15.30 35.34 14.05
N ALA A 522 15.07 36.55 13.58
CA ALA A 522 14.03 36.84 12.60
C ALA A 522 14.24 36.12 11.25
N PRO A 523 15.44 36.13 10.64
CA PRO A 523 15.71 35.37 9.42
C PRO A 523 15.51 33.86 9.60
N THR A 524 16.02 33.26 10.70
CA THR A 524 15.90 31.81 10.93
C THR A 524 14.46 31.37 11.15
N VAL A 525 13.65 32.16 11.88
CA VAL A 525 12.22 31.88 12.06
C VAL A 525 11.50 31.99 10.72
N ARG A 526 11.77 33.07 9.97
CA ARG A 526 11.09 33.30 8.68
C ARG A 526 11.43 32.23 7.64
N VAL A 527 12.70 31.82 7.55
CA VAL A 527 13.11 30.75 6.62
C VAL A 527 12.48 29.42 7.01
N LYS A 528 12.37 29.08 8.31
CA LYS A 528 11.65 27.87 8.75
C LYS A 528 10.16 27.92 8.35
N GLN A 529 9.51 29.08 8.46
CA GLN A 529 8.12 29.25 8.03
C GLN A 529 7.97 29.08 6.52
N LEU A 530 8.81 29.77 5.74
CA LEU A 530 8.79 29.69 4.28
C LEU A 530 9.17 28.31 3.74
N ALA A 531 10.09 27.61 4.40
CA ALA A 531 10.46 26.25 4.03
C ALA A 531 9.33 25.23 4.29
N ALA A 532 8.43 25.50 5.23
CA ALA A 532 7.26 24.66 5.48
C ALA A 532 6.17 24.83 4.41
N GLU A 533 6.20 25.91 3.63
CA GLU A 533 5.25 26.16 2.54
C GLU A 533 5.55 25.28 1.31
N PRO A 534 4.56 24.94 0.47
CA PRO A 534 4.79 24.27 -0.80
C PRO A 534 5.78 25.07 -1.68
N GLY A 535 6.80 24.39 -2.22
CA GLY A 535 7.86 25.06 -2.99
C GLY A 535 8.99 25.66 -2.15
N GLY A 536 8.97 25.55 -0.84
CA GLY A 536 9.93 26.15 0.10
C GLY A 536 11.33 25.51 0.15
N ALA A 537 11.59 24.42 -0.60
CA ALA A 537 12.88 23.70 -0.57
C ALA A 537 14.09 24.60 -0.93
N GLY A 538 13.92 25.56 -1.83
CA GLY A 538 14.98 26.47 -2.25
C GLY A 538 15.47 27.46 -1.18
N TYR A 539 14.72 27.66 -0.08
CA TYR A 539 15.13 28.60 0.98
C TYR A 539 16.29 28.08 1.82
N ALA A 540 16.45 26.78 1.95
CA ALA A 540 17.63 26.18 2.59
C ALA A 540 18.90 26.44 1.77
N ASP A 541 18.81 26.31 0.45
CA ASP A 541 19.92 26.57 -0.49
C ASP A 541 20.25 28.06 -0.54
N ALA A 542 19.22 28.92 -0.57
CA ALA A 542 19.41 30.37 -0.51
C ALA A 542 20.13 30.78 0.79
N LEU A 543 19.76 30.20 1.94
CA LEU A 543 20.41 30.48 3.21
C LEU A 543 21.88 30.02 3.19
N ARG A 544 22.15 28.84 2.64
CA ARG A 544 23.52 28.32 2.47
C ARG A 544 24.36 29.23 1.62
N THR A 545 23.82 29.65 0.48
CA THR A 545 24.53 30.56 -0.46
C THR A 545 24.78 31.94 0.15
N LEU A 546 23.80 32.54 0.83
CA LEU A 546 23.91 33.88 1.42
C LEU A 546 24.92 33.95 2.56
N PHE A 547 25.12 32.90 3.30
CA PHE A 547 26.03 32.84 4.45
C PHE A 547 27.28 32.00 4.18
N ASP A 548 27.50 31.60 2.93
CA ASP A 548 28.66 30.78 2.50
C ASP A 548 28.87 29.54 3.39
N LEU A 549 27.76 28.85 3.71
CA LEU A 549 27.79 27.67 4.57
C LEU A 549 28.29 26.47 3.75
N ASP A 550 29.43 25.94 4.13
CA ASP A 550 30.01 24.76 3.52
C ASP A 550 29.06 23.54 3.66
N GLN A 551 28.92 22.81 2.55
CA GLN A 551 28.06 21.63 2.48
C GLN A 551 28.54 20.51 3.42
N GLU A 552 29.83 20.42 3.64
CA GLU A 552 30.46 19.47 4.54
C GLU A 552 30.16 19.79 6.01
N THR A 553 30.11 21.06 6.38
CA THR A 553 29.71 21.55 7.71
C THR A 553 28.24 21.22 8.01
N VAL A 554 27.34 21.44 7.04
CA VAL A 554 25.92 21.08 7.19
C VAL A 554 25.74 19.57 7.32
N ALA A 555 26.45 18.77 6.52
CA ALA A 555 26.42 17.31 6.58
C ALA A 555 27.00 16.74 7.88
N SER A 556 27.99 17.39 8.48
CA SER A 556 28.56 16.97 9.79
C SER A 556 27.57 17.16 10.93
N VAL A 557 26.78 18.24 10.89
CA VAL A 557 25.71 18.51 11.86
C VAL A 557 24.60 17.45 11.75
N SER A 558 24.19 17.10 10.54
CA SER A 558 23.19 16.04 10.31
C SER A 558 23.66 14.69 10.87
N ARG A 559 24.93 14.33 10.66
CA ARG A 559 25.51 13.08 11.20
C ARG A 559 25.63 13.07 12.73
N ALA A 560 25.85 14.22 13.35
CA ALA A 560 25.91 14.34 14.81
C ALA A 560 24.52 14.18 15.47
N GLU A 561 23.45 14.68 14.83
CA GLU A 561 22.07 14.50 15.29
C GLU A 561 21.65 13.02 15.23
N ASP A 562 21.94 12.31 14.12
CA ASP A 562 21.66 10.88 13.95
C ASP A 562 22.38 10.00 14.99
N SER A 563 23.62 10.37 15.38
CA SER A 563 24.37 9.64 16.40
C SER A 563 23.87 9.91 17.83
N THR A 564 23.27 11.06 18.08
CA THR A 564 22.71 11.44 19.39
C THR A 564 21.35 10.78 19.63
N GLU A 565 20.56 10.55 18.58
CA GLU A 565 19.28 9.84 18.65
C GLU A 565 19.47 8.34 18.86
N LYS A 566 20.50 7.72 18.27
CA LYS A 566 20.89 6.31 18.51
C LYS A 566 21.28 6.03 19.96
N ASN A 567 21.69 7.05 20.73
CA ASN A 567 22.12 6.92 22.14
C ASN A 567 21.00 7.20 23.15
N ARG A 568 19.81 7.64 22.72
CA ARG A 568 18.61 7.71 23.55
C ARG A 568 17.84 6.40 23.40
N GLY A 569 18.19 5.42 24.24
CA GLY A 569 17.46 4.15 24.34
C GLY A 569 15.97 4.34 24.67
N PRO A 570 15.15 3.30 24.49
CA PRO A 570 13.70 3.39 24.61
C PRO A 570 13.29 3.78 26.04
N ARG A 571 12.44 4.81 26.12
CA ARG A 571 11.68 5.15 27.34
C ARG A 571 10.32 4.48 27.33
#